data_c0436c2acad6bb96a9e2858592853725
#
_entry.id   c0436c2acad6bb96a9e2858592853725
#
_cell.length_a   1.000
_cell.length_b   1.000
_cell.length_c   1.000
_cell.angle_alpha   90.00
_cell.angle_beta   90.00
_cell.angle_gamma   90.00
#
_symmetry.space_group_name_H-M   'P 1'
#
loop_
_entity.id
_entity.type
_entity.pdbx_description
1 polymer ?
#
loop_
_entity_poly.entity_id
_entity_poly.type
_entity_poly.pdbx_seq_one_letter_code
_entity_poly.pdbx_strand_id
1 'polypeptide(L)'
;LLKTDIGDAFAEFYRRDPEHGLEHTPFKGFIQCSQEAVVHGSWIGFALRPKTAAWNYVRFHSESAHCEAMGVSEFLQVKERLVHTGYQDDWIPEFDLTPFNREFPQLTESRSIGRGVEFLNRHLSSQLFTHRNQGQQFLLRFLQVHQSRGRPLMLNDRIQTVSHLYAMLDKAQDFLSTQPGGTLWTEVAHPMQSYGFEAGWGRTTQQMLETLRLLSDVLEAPDHENLAHFLGRIPMIFSLVILSPHGYFGQSGVLGKPDTGGQVIYILDQVKYLEKEMHDRLWNQGIDIEPQILVTTRLIPEARDTACDQPLESIAGTRNAKIVRIPFRNPAGEIIPQWISRFHLWPYLERFTLDAEKEILAILGGRPDLIIGNYSDGNLAATLLSRRLKVTQCNIAHALEKTKYLYSDLYWETNEEQYHFSSQFTADLIAMNAADFILASTYQEIAGTPYSVGQYESYVTFTMPRLYRVINGINVFDPKFNIVSPGADPDVYFPYTDTPRRLK
;
A
#
# COMPACT_ATOMS: atom_id res chain seq x y z
N LEU A 1 12.23 25.53 -17.08
CA LEU A 1 12.17 26.48 -15.97
C LEU A 1 11.40 25.85 -14.81
N LEU A 2 11.96 25.84 -13.63
CA LEU A 2 11.31 25.39 -12.41
C LEU A 2 10.59 26.54 -11.69
N LYS A 3 9.83 26.22 -10.65
CA LYS A 3 9.07 27.20 -9.86
C LYS A 3 9.91 28.36 -9.37
N THR A 4 11.13 28.09 -8.92
CA THR A 4 12.09 29.13 -8.47
C THR A 4 12.50 30.04 -9.63
N ASP A 5 12.87 29.46 -10.77
CA ASP A 5 13.29 30.22 -11.96
C ASP A 5 12.18 31.13 -12.48
N ILE A 6 10.93 30.58 -12.51
CA ILE A 6 9.73 31.31 -12.93
C ILE A 6 9.47 32.48 -11.98
N GLY A 7 9.60 32.25 -10.67
CA GLY A 7 9.44 33.27 -9.64
C GLY A 7 10.51 34.36 -9.73
N ASP A 8 11.78 33.99 -9.92
CA ASP A 8 12.91 34.90 -10.03
C ASP A 8 12.82 35.74 -11.32
N ALA A 9 12.46 35.09 -12.46
CA ALA A 9 12.25 35.82 -13.71
C ALA A 9 11.11 36.86 -13.59
N PHE A 10 10.00 36.48 -12.92
CA PHE A 10 8.91 37.43 -12.65
C PHE A 10 9.35 38.57 -11.74
N ALA A 11 10.07 38.27 -10.66
CA ALA A 11 10.57 39.30 -9.73
C ALA A 11 11.59 40.23 -10.39
N GLU A 12 12.42 39.72 -11.31
CA GLU A 12 13.37 40.54 -12.07
C GLU A 12 12.65 41.44 -13.07
N PHE A 13 11.66 40.89 -13.80
CA PHE A 13 10.83 41.68 -14.71
C PHE A 13 10.12 42.82 -13.97
N TYR A 14 9.50 42.54 -12.83
CA TYR A 14 8.79 43.51 -12.01
C TYR A 14 9.74 44.61 -11.46
N ARG A 15 10.96 44.28 -11.08
CA ARG A 15 11.97 45.27 -10.64
C ARG A 15 12.39 46.22 -11.77
N ARG A 16 12.39 45.74 -13.01
CA ARG A 16 12.75 46.58 -14.19
C ARG A 16 11.63 47.54 -14.58
N ASP A 17 10.38 47.14 -14.36
CA ASP A 17 9.23 47.97 -14.74
C ASP A 17 8.08 47.87 -13.72
N PRO A 18 8.20 48.58 -12.58
CA PRO A 18 7.20 48.57 -11.52
C PRO A 18 5.86 49.20 -11.92
N GLU A 19 5.83 50.05 -12.96
CA GLU A 19 4.64 50.80 -13.37
C GLU A 19 3.59 49.93 -14.03
N HIS A 20 3.94 48.72 -14.55
CA HIS A 20 3.00 47.80 -15.16
C HIS A 20 2.02 47.18 -14.18
N GLY A 21 2.18 47.34 -12.86
CA GLY A 21 1.21 46.96 -11.85
C GLY A 21 0.87 45.44 -11.81
N LEU A 22 1.70 44.59 -12.40
CA LEU A 22 1.45 43.13 -12.54
C LEU A 22 1.34 42.43 -11.18
N GLU A 23 1.90 43.01 -10.13
CA GLU A 23 1.85 42.46 -8.77
C GLU A 23 0.42 42.36 -8.20
N HIS A 24 -0.48 43.22 -8.67
CA HIS A 24 -1.88 43.24 -8.24
C HIS A 24 -2.86 42.57 -9.22
N THR A 25 -2.30 41.86 -10.20
CA THR A 25 -3.12 41.18 -11.23
C THR A 25 -3.27 39.66 -10.95
N PRO A 26 -4.25 38.99 -11.56
CA PRO A 26 -4.38 37.53 -11.54
C PRO A 26 -3.13 36.80 -12.05
N PHE A 27 -2.30 37.48 -12.84
CA PHE A 27 -1.06 36.91 -13.39
C PHE A 27 -0.06 36.56 -12.28
N LYS A 28 0.03 37.35 -11.21
CA LYS A 28 0.83 36.98 -10.03
C LYS A 28 0.36 35.65 -9.44
N GLY A 29 -0.94 35.47 -9.31
CA GLY A 29 -1.52 34.19 -8.84
C GLY A 29 -1.17 33.02 -9.76
N PHE A 30 -1.21 33.24 -11.07
CA PHE A 30 -0.79 32.26 -12.07
C PHE A 30 0.68 31.85 -11.89
N ILE A 31 1.59 32.82 -11.76
CA ILE A 31 3.02 32.56 -11.51
C ILE A 31 3.22 31.79 -10.20
N GLN A 32 2.53 32.18 -9.14
CA GLN A 32 2.63 31.49 -7.85
C GLN A 32 2.16 30.03 -7.88
N CYS A 33 1.17 29.73 -8.73
CA CYS A 33 0.68 28.36 -8.95
C CYS A 33 1.58 27.54 -9.88
N SER A 34 2.43 28.19 -10.68
CA SER A 34 3.30 27.50 -11.65
C SER A 34 4.37 26.69 -10.91
N GLN A 35 4.49 25.41 -11.25
CA GLN A 35 5.51 24.51 -10.71
C GLN A 35 6.65 24.31 -11.71
N GLU A 36 6.31 24.27 -13.00
CA GLU A 36 7.26 24.10 -14.09
C GLU A 36 6.74 24.81 -15.35
N ALA A 37 7.66 25.33 -16.16
CA ALA A 37 7.37 25.87 -17.49
C ALA A 37 8.34 25.27 -18.51
N VAL A 38 7.79 24.88 -19.66
CA VAL A 38 8.52 24.30 -20.79
C VAL A 38 8.35 25.19 -22.00
N VAL A 39 9.47 25.66 -22.57
CA VAL A 39 9.46 26.57 -23.72
C VAL A 39 9.86 25.79 -24.97
N HIS A 40 8.98 25.76 -25.97
CA HIS A 40 9.23 25.12 -27.27
C HIS A 40 8.72 26.00 -28.42
N GLY A 41 9.65 26.60 -29.14
CA GLY A 41 9.32 27.59 -30.17
C GLY A 41 8.61 28.81 -29.57
N SER A 42 7.47 29.17 -30.15
CA SER A 42 6.62 30.27 -29.64
C SER A 42 5.63 29.82 -28.55
N TRP A 43 5.66 28.57 -28.13
CA TRP A 43 4.77 28.02 -27.10
C TRP A 43 5.47 27.84 -25.77
N ILE A 44 4.76 28.17 -24.70
CA ILE A 44 5.20 27.96 -23.33
C ILE A 44 4.13 27.10 -22.65
N GLY A 45 4.47 25.88 -22.30
CA GLY A 45 3.63 24.98 -21.49
C GLY A 45 3.87 25.21 -20.00
N PHE A 46 2.80 25.27 -19.20
CA PHE A 46 2.87 25.42 -17.75
C PHE A 46 2.18 24.27 -17.05
N ALA A 47 2.83 23.72 -16.03
CA ALA A 47 2.22 22.85 -15.05
C ALA A 47 1.82 23.70 -13.82
N LEU A 48 0.53 23.85 -13.61
CA LEU A 48 -0.06 24.69 -12.56
C LEU A 48 -0.60 23.81 -11.42
N ARG A 49 -0.30 24.22 -10.18
CA ARG A 49 -0.80 23.59 -8.97
C ARG A 49 -1.52 24.63 -8.10
N PRO A 50 -2.79 24.97 -8.42
CA PRO A 50 -3.53 26.01 -7.72
C PRO A 50 -3.80 25.66 -6.25
N LYS A 51 -3.91 24.37 -5.92
CA LYS A 51 -4.01 23.86 -4.56
C LYS A 51 -3.40 22.45 -4.48
N THR A 52 -3.14 21.99 -3.28
CA THR A 52 -2.64 20.63 -3.02
C THR A 52 -3.50 19.59 -3.73
N ALA A 53 -2.88 18.66 -4.44
CA ALA A 53 -3.50 17.59 -5.22
C ALA A 53 -4.38 18.05 -6.40
N ALA A 54 -4.29 19.30 -6.84
CA ALA A 54 -5.03 19.80 -8.01
C ALA A 54 -4.05 20.38 -9.03
N TRP A 55 -4.04 19.77 -10.20
CA TRP A 55 -3.16 20.12 -11.30
C TRP A 55 -3.92 20.54 -12.53
N ASN A 56 -3.43 21.59 -13.21
CA ASN A 56 -3.87 22.03 -14.50
C ASN A 56 -2.65 22.23 -15.40
N TYR A 57 -2.79 21.88 -16.65
CA TYR A 57 -1.76 22.08 -17.65
C TYR A 57 -2.33 23.02 -18.71
N VAL A 58 -1.56 24.03 -19.05
CA VAL A 58 -1.95 25.04 -20.05
C VAL A 58 -0.76 25.33 -20.94
N ARG A 59 -1.00 25.70 -22.20
CA ARG A 59 0.02 26.27 -23.05
C ARG A 59 -0.37 27.67 -23.48
N PHE A 60 0.62 28.50 -23.58
CA PHE A 60 0.51 29.91 -23.94
C PHE A 60 1.37 30.20 -25.16
N HIS A 61 0.80 30.87 -26.15
CA HIS A 61 1.53 31.30 -27.35
C HIS A 61 2.06 32.72 -27.14
N SER A 62 3.38 32.89 -27.14
CA SER A 62 4.05 34.14 -26.76
C SER A 62 3.72 35.34 -27.66
N GLU A 63 3.47 35.13 -28.96
CA GLU A 63 3.20 36.21 -29.90
C GLU A 63 1.72 36.58 -29.98
N SER A 64 0.82 35.63 -29.93
CA SER A 64 -0.62 35.86 -30.07
C SER A 64 -1.37 36.00 -28.75
N ALA A 65 -0.70 35.80 -27.63
CA ALA A 65 -1.28 35.74 -26.29
C ALA A 65 -2.43 34.72 -26.17
N HIS A 66 -2.48 33.72 -27.05
CA HIS A 66 -3.47 32.64 -27.01
C HIS A 66 -3.12 31.66 -25.89
N CYS A 67 -4.10 31.31 -25.08
CA CYS A 67 -3.96 30.35 -23.98
C CYS A 67 -4.98 29.24 -24.12
N GLU A 68 -4.54 27.99 -24.04
CA GLU A 68 -5.42 26.84 -24.10
C GLU A 68 -4.99 25.74 -23.09
N ALA A 69 -5.96 24.93 -22.71
CA ALA A 69 -5.69 23.76 -21.86
C ALA A 69 -4.94 22.68 -22.65
N MET A 70 -4.01 21.99 -22.00
CA MET A 70 -3.31 20.84 -22.55
C MET A 70 -3.40 19.65 -21.59
N GLY A 71 -3.19 18.44 -22.12
CA GLY A 71 -3.12 17.23 -21.30
C GLY A 71 -1.76 17.07 -20.63
N VAL A 72 -1.72 16.31 -19.51
CA VAL A 72 -0.45 15.96 -18.84
C VAL A 72 0.50 15.21 -19.78
N SER A 73 -0.04 14.28 -20.61
CA SER A 73 0.76 13.52 -21.57
C SER A 73 1.40 14.44 -22.61
N GLU A 74 0.65 15.42 -23.11
CA GLU A 74 1.15 16.42 -24.05
C GLU A 74 2.24 17.30 -23.43
N PHE A 75 2.06 17.73 -22.18
CA PHE A 75 3.09 18.47 -21.45
C PHE A 75 4.38 17.68 -21.31
N LEU A 76 4.30 16.40 -20.93
CA LEU A 76 5.45 15.51 -20.81
C LEU A 76 6.13 15.25 -22.16
N GLN A 77 5.35 15.05 -23.23
CA GLN A 77 5.91 14.91 -24.60
C GLN A 77 6.72 16.14 -25.02
N VAL A 78 6.22 17.35 -24.75
CA VAL A 78 6.95 18.58 -25.06
C VAL A 78 8.26 18.64 -24.25
N LYS A 79 8.23 18.24 -22.99
CA LYS A 79 9.42 18.17 -22.14
C LYS A 79 10.46 17.18 -22.68
N GLU A 80 10.05 15.98 -23.07
CA GLU A 80 10.92 14.95 -23.62
C GLU A 80 11.58 15.40 -24.94
N ARG A 81 10.82 16.06 -25.83
CA ARG A 81 11.37 16.60 -27.09
C ARG A 81 12.46 17.65 -26.89
N LEU A 82 12.45 18.37 -25.78
CA LEU A 82 13.51 19.36 -25.48
C LEU A 82 14.84 18.70 -25.11
N VAL A 83 14.77 17.51 -24.55
CA VAL A 83 15.96 16.77 -24.08
C VAL A 83 16.50 15.85 -25.18
N HIS A 84 15.61 15.26 -25.97
CA HIS A 84 15.96 14.27 -26.99
C HIS A 84 15.65 14.76 -28.40
N THR A 85 16.65 15.31 -29.08
CA THR A 85 16.50 15.89 -30.45
C THR A 85 16.16 14.88 -31.54
N GLY A 86 16.22 13.57 -31.26
CA GLY A 86 15.86 12.47 -32.15
C GLY A 86 14.57 11.75 -31.78
N TYR A 87 13.76 12.33 -30.92
CA TYR A 87 12.52 11.74 -30.45
C TYR A 87 11.51 11.58 -31.60
N GLN A 88 11.14 10.33 -31.90
CA GLN A 88 10.10 9.99 -32.87
C GLN A 88 8.83 9.57 -32.11
N ASP A 89 7.70 10.20 -32.41
CA ASP A 89 6.41 10.02 -31.74
C ASP A 89 5.76 8.62 -31.93
N ASP A 90 6.44 7.69 -32.59
CA ASP A 90 5.81 6.48 -33.12
C ASP A 90 5.39 5.46 -32.06
N TRP A 91 5.75 5.67 -30.76
CA TRP A 91 5.52 4.64 -29.74
C TRP A 91 5.31 5.17 -28.32
N ILE A 92 4.29 5.98 -28.08
CA ILE A 92 3.82 6.24 -26.72
C ILE A 92 2.52 5.42 -26.54
N PRO A 93 2.51 4.39 -25.67
CA PRO A 93 1.26 3.75 -25.32
C PRO A 93 0.41 4.76 -24.56
N GLU A 94 -0.62 5.30 -25.19
CA GLU A 94 -1.67 6.01 -24.49
C GLU A 94 -2.49 5.01 -23.69
N PHE A 95 -2.32 5.03 -22.38
CA PHE A 95 -3.22 4.32 -21.49
C PHE A 95 -4.45 5.18 -21.24
N ASP A 96 -5.57 4.83 -21.84
CA ASP A 96 -6.85 5.42 -21.49
C ASP A 96 -7.30 4.93 -20.11
N LEU A 97 -7.03 5.73 -19.10
CA LEU A 97 -7.49 5.48 -17.72
C LEU A 97 -8.89 6.06 -17.45
N THR A 98 -9.55 6.64 -18.47
CA THR A 98 -10.90 7.21 -18.35
C THR A 98 -11.93 6.23 -17.80
N PRO A 99 -11.94 4.92 -18.17
CA PRO A 99 -12.85 3.94 -17.59
C PRO A 99 -12.70 3.79 -16.09
N PHE A 100 -11.48 3.87 -15.57
CA PHE A 100 -11.21 3.79 -14.13
C PHE A 100 -11.62 5.06 -13.39
N ASN A 101 -11.59 6.21 -14.06
CA ASN A 101 -11.99 7.50 -13.49
C ASN A 101 -13.51 7.67 -13.32
N ARG A 102 -14.32 6.87 -14.02
CA ARG A 102 -15.78 6.99 -13.99
C ARG A 102 -16.43 6.29 -12.81
N GLU A 103 -15.82 5.23 -12.30
CA GLU A 103 -16.38 4.37 -11.25
C GLU A 103 -15.89 4.71 -9.84
N PHE A 104 -14.83 5.50 -9.72
CA PHE A 104 -14.18 5.82 -8.46
C PHE A 104 -14.11 7.32 -8.21
N PRO A 105 -14.23 7.78 -6.96
CA PRO A 105 -14.11 9.19 -6.62
C PRO A 105 -12.71 9.69 -6.98
N GLN A 106 -12.65 10.72 -7.81
CA GLN A 106 -11.40 11.41 -8.10
C GLN A 106 -10.92 12.15 -6.85
N LEU A 107 -9.60 12.29 -6.73
CA LEU A 107 -8.99 13.10 -5.69
C LEU A 107 -9.26 14.58 -5.98
N THR A 108 -10.39 15.10 -5.54
CA THR A 108 -10.77 16.52 -5.70
C THR A 108 -10.31 17.38 -4.53
N GLU A 109 -10.14 16.75 -3.37
CA GLU A 109 -9.68 17.42 -2.15
C GLU A 109 -8.70 16.51 -1.39
N SER A 110 -7.77 17.16 -0.69
CA SER A 110 -6.77 16.45 0.12
C SER A 110 -7.36 15.53 1.20
N ARG A 111 -8.57 15.81 1.65
CA ARG A 111 -9.29 15.01 2.67
C ARG A 111 -10.00 13.77 2.11
N SER A 112 -10.14 13.65 0.79
CA SER A 112 -10.82 12.51 0.15
C SER A 112 -9.95 11.27 -0.03
N ILE A 113 -8.65 11.39 0.23
CA ILE A 113 -7.71 10.26 0.15
C ILE A 113 -8.02 9.25 1.27
N GLY A 114 -8.10 7.98 0.91
CA GLY A 114 -8.40 6.89 1.84
C GLY A 114 -9.89 6.61 2.05
N ARG A 115 -10.80 7.36 1.41
CA ARG A 115 -12.24 7.08 1.46
C ARG A 115 -12.72 6.04 0.44
N GLY A 116 -11.82 5.47 -0.36
CA GLY A 116 -12.17 4.48 -1.36
C GLY A 116 -12.83 3.23 -0.77
N VAL A 117 -12.42 2.79 0.42
CA VAL A 117 -13.06 1.66 1.12
C VAL A 117 -14.46 2.01 1.60
N GLU A 118 -14.65 3.21 2.13
CA GLU A 118 -15.99 3.69 2.51
C GLU A 118 -16.93 3.69 1.29
N PHE A 119 -16.43 4.14 0.12
CA PHE A 119 -17.17 4.06 -1.13
C PHE A 119 -17.48 2.62 -1.54
N LEU A 120 -16.49 1.71 -1.48
CA LEU A 120 -16.70 0.30 -1.80
C LEU A 120 -17.67 -0.36 -0.86
N ASN A 121 -17.58 -0.10 0.43
CA ASN A 121 -18.54 -0.63 1.42
C ASN A 121 -19.94 -0.10 1.18
N ARG A 122 -20.09 1.18 0.83
CA ARG A 122 -21.40 1.75 0.43
C ARG A 122 -21.94 1.11 -0.84
N HIS A 123 -21.08 0.87 -1.83
CA HIS A 123 -21.48 0.20 -3.07
C HIS A 123 -21.91 -1.24 -2.80
N LEU A 124 -21.13 -2.00 -2.04
CA LEU A 124 -21.45 -3.38 -1.67
C LEU A 124 -22.72 -3.47 -0.83
N SER A 125 -22.91 -2.59 0.17
CA SER A 125 -24.14 -2.58 0.97
C SER A 125 -25.35 -2.16 0.13
N SER A 126 -25.20 -1.20 -0.81
CA SER A 126 -26.24 -0.86 -1.77
C SER A 126 -26.60 -2.03 -2.69
N GLN A 127 -25.64 -2.79 -3.16
CA GLN A 127 -25.86 -4.01 -3.93
C GLN A 127 -26.62 -5.08 -3.10
N LEU A 128 -26.21 -5.28 -1.86
CA LEU A 128 -26.88 -6.18 -0.91
C LEU A 128 -28.32 -5.75 -0.66
N PHE A 129 -28.58 -4.46 -0.58
CA PHE A 129 -29.93 -3.90 -0.38
C PHE A 129 -30.79 -4.02 -1.63
N THR A 130 -30.27 -3.59 -2.79
CA THR A 130 -31.03 -3.53 -4.05
C THR A 130 -31.35 -4.94 -4.61
N HIS A 131 -30.44 -5.89 -4.44
CA HIS A 131 -30.59 -7.27 -4.87
C HIS A 131 -30.57 -8.24 -3.69
N ARG A 132 -31.43 -7.98 -2.69
CA ARG A 132 -31.43 -8.62 -1.38
C ARG A 132 -31.24 -10.14 -1.45
N ASN A 133 -32.03 -10.84 -2.26
CA ASN A 133 -31.95 -12.29 -2.37
C ASN A 133 -30.60 -12.79 -2.89
N GLN A 134 -30.02 -12.11 -3.88
CA GLN A 134 -28.72 -12.48 -4.43
C GLN A 134 -27.60 -12.14 -3.44
N GLY A 135 -27.66 -10.96 -2.82
CA GLY A 135 -26.68 -10.52 -1.82
C GLY A 135 -26.62 -11.44 -0.60
N GLN A 136 -27.78 -11.84 -0.08
CA GLN A 136 -27.88 -12.77 1.05
C GLN A 136 -27.35 -14.17 0.66
N GLN A 137 -27.58 -14.64 -0.56
CA GLN A 137 -27.00 -15.90 -1.04
C GLN A 137 -25.48 -15.80 -1.20
N PHE A 138 -24.95 -14.66 -1.66
CA PHE A 138 -23.51 -14.43 -1.71
C PHE A 138 -22.88 -14.46 -0.32
N LEU A 139 -23.49 -13.79 0.66
CA LEU A 139 -23.02 -13.77 2.04
C LEU A 139 -23.07 -15.18 2.66
N LEU A 140 -24.15 -15.92 2.46
CA LEU A 140 -24.26 -17.31 2.90
C LEU A 140 -23.13 -18.18 2.30
N ARG A 141 -22.93 -18.10 0.98
CA ARG A 141 -21.86 -18.85 0.30
C ARG A 141 -20.48 -18.45 0.82
N PHE A 142 -20.24 -17.15 1.02
CA PHE A 142 -19.00 -16.66 1.60
C PHE A 142 -18.72 -17.29 2.96
N LEU A 143 -19.71 -17.34 3.86
CA LEU A 143 -19.57 -17.95 5.18
C LEU A 143 -19.39 -19.47 5.13
N GLN A 144 -20.01 -20.17 4.16
CA GLN A 144 -19.89 -21.62 3.98
C GLN A 144 -18.51 -22.04 3.46
N VAL A 145 -17.92 -21.26 2.52
CA VAL A 145 -16.60 -21.58 1.95
C VAL A 145 -15.44 -21.17 2.86
N HIS A 146 -15.73 -20.48 3.96
CA HIS A 146 -14.73 -20.03 4.91
C HIS A 146 -14.17 -21.20 5.71
N GLN A 147 -12.93 -21.56 5.38
CA GLN A 147 -12.27 -22.72 5.99
C GLN A 147 -10.77 -22.48 6.16
N SER A 148 -10.17 -23.16 7.13
CA SER A 148 -8.73 -23.25 7.27
C SER A 148 -8.31 -24.72 7.36
N ARG A 149 -7.37 -25.12 6.49
CA ARG A 149 -6.86 -26.51 6.42
C ARG A 149 -7.99 -27.56 6.33
N GLY A 150 -9.03 -27.26 5.56
CA GLY A 150 -10.19 -28.14 5.35
C GLY A 150 -11.21 -28.18 6.50
N ARG A 151 -11.03 -27.36 7.56
CA ARG A 151 -12.02 -27.23 8.63
C ARG A 151 -12.87 -25.99 8.42
N PRO A 152 -14.21 -26.07 8.43
CA PRO A 152 -15.07 -24.91 8.35
C PRO A 152 -14.86 -24.01 9.58
N LEU A 153 -14.87 -22.70 9.36
CA LEU A 153 -14.64 -21.71 10.43
C LEU A 153 -15.90 -20.99 10.85
N MET A 154 -16.83 -20.79 9.91
CA MET A 154 -18.05 -19.99 10.16
C MET A 154 -19.29 -20.86 10.17
N LEU A 155 -19.65 -21.48 9.06
CA LEU A 155 -20.83 -22.32 8.93
C LEU A 155 -20.44 -23.72 8.50
N ASN A 156 -21.16 -24.73 9.05
CA ASN A 156 -21.02 -26.09 8.59
C ASN A 156 -22.19 -26.48 7.63
N ASP A 157 -22.18 -27.70 7.15
CA ASP A 157 -23.11 -28.22 6.13
C ASP A 157 -24.59 -28.27 6.55
N ARG A 158 -24.91 -27.96 7.80
CA ARG A 158 -26.30 -27.91 8.27
C ARG A 158 -27.07 -26.72 7.74
N ILE A 159 -26.41 -25.59 7.50
CA ILE A 159 -27.06 -24.41 6.96
C ILE A 159 -26.88 -24.36 5.45
N GLN A 160 -27.94 -24.66 4.69
CA GLN A 160 -27.90 -24.74 3.22
C GLN A 160 -28.62 -23.59 2.53
N THR A 161 -29.54 -22.90 3.22
CA THR A 161 -30.37 -21.83 2.65
C THR A 161 -30.36 -20.60 3.53
N VAL A 162 -30.67 -19.46 2.95
CA VAL A 162 -30.80 -18.20 3.70
C VAL A 162 -31.91 -18.29 4.75
N SER A 163 -33.06 -18.92 4.44
CA SER A 163 -34.14 -19.09 5.40
C SER A 163 -33.72 -19.97 6.58
N HIS A 164 -32.92 -21.01 6.31
CA HIS A 164 -32.38 -21.85 7.39
C HIS A 164 -31.35 -21.10 8.24
N LEU A 165 -30.53 -20.25 7.59
CA LEU A 165 -29.59 -19.35 8.32
C LEU A 165 -30.34 -18.46 9.32
N TYR A 166 -31.43 -17.79 8.90
CA TYR A 166 -32.24 -16.98 9.80
C TYR A 166 -32.78 -17.79 10.98
N ALA A 167 -33.40 -18.91 10.73
CA ALA A 167 -33.99 -19.75 11.78
C ALA A 167 -32.95 -20.28 12.79
N MET A 168 -31.73 -20.55 12.34
CA MET A 168 -30.65 -21.05 13.20
C MET A 168 -29.95 -19.88 13.91
N LEU A 169 -29.89 -18.72 13.28
CA LEU A 169 -29.34 -17.50 13.85
C LEU A 169 -30.17 -17.08 15.10
N ASP A 170 -31.49 -17.05 14.99
CA ASP A 170 -32.38 -16.76 16.12
C ASP A 170 -32.17 -17.76 17.27
N LYS A 171 -32.14 -19.05 16.98
CA LYS A 171 -31.91 -20.09 17.99
C LYS A 171 -30.53 -19.96 18.66
N ALA A 172 -29.51 -19.68 17.89
CA ALA A 172 -28.15 -19.47 18.42
C ALA A 172 -28.04 -18.24 19.32
N GLN A 173 -28.68 -17.13 18.93
CA GLN A 173 -28.72 -15.92 19.74
C GLN A 173 -29.52 -16.14 21.04
N ASP A 174 -30.67 -16.78 20.97
CA ASP A 174 -31.46 -17.14 22.14
C ASP A 174 -30.67 -18.00 23.09
N PHE A 175 -30.03 -19.07 22.60
CA PHE A 175 -29.20 -19.96 23.40
C PHE A 175 -28.04 -19.21 24.06
N LEU A 176 -27.26 -18.41 23.29
CA LEU A 176 -26.12 -17.68 23.81
C LEU A 176 -26.53 -16.61 24.84
N SER A 177 -27.71 -16.01 24.69
CA SER A 177 -28.23 -15.00 25.63
C SER A 177 -28.54 -15.58 27.02
N THR A 178 -28.75 -16.89 27.11
CA THR A 178 -28.97 -17.59 28.37
C THR A 178 -27.67 -17.96 29.09
N GLN A 179 -26.52 -17.87 28.42
CA GLN A 179 -25.22 -18.25 28.96
C GLN A 179 -24.51 -17.04 29.59
N PRO A 180 -23.65 -17.25 30.61
CA PRO A 180 -22.78 -16.19 31.10
C PRO A 180 -21.87 -15.64 29.97
N GLY A 181 -21.73 -14.33 29.85
CA GLY A 181 -21.01 -13.69 28.71
C GLY A 181 -19.54 -14.09 28.56
N GLY A 182 -18.91 -14.59 29.61
CA GLY A 182 -17.52 -15.08 29.62
C GLY A 182 -17.35 -16.55 29.27
N THR A 183 -18.42 -17.33 29.08
CA THR A 183 -18.37 -18.75 28.73
C THR A 183 -17.61 -18.94 27.43
N LEU A 184 -16.66 -19.87 27.40
CA LEU A 184 -15.80 -20.07 26.23
C LEU A 184 -16.51 -20.88 25.13
N TRP A 185 -16.08 -20.69 23.89
CA TRP A 185 -16.54 -21.48 22.74
C TRP A 185 -16.51 -22.98 23.00
N THR A 186 -15.43 -23.49 23.62
CA THR A 186 -15.26 -24.92 23.90
C THR A 186 -16.38 -25.53 24.76
N GLU A 187 -17.03 -24.72 25.59
CA GLU A 187 -18.12 -25.15 26.47
C GLU A 187 -19.46 -25.15 25.75
N VAL A 188 -19.64 -24.31 24.74
CA VAL A 188 -20.88 -24.19 23.97
C VAL A 188 -20.78 -24.73 22.53
N ALA A 189 -19.64 -25.29 22.16
CA ALA A 189 -19.35 -25.76 20.80
C ALA A 189 -20.40 -26.77 20.28
N HIS A 190 -20.76 -27.77 21.08
CA HIS A 190 -21.69 -28.80 20.62
C HIS A 190 -23.09 -28.26 20.28
N PRO A 191 -23.75 -27.45 21.14
CA PRO A 191 -25.01 -26.79 20.76
C PRO A 191 -24.86 -25.87 19.53
N MET A 192 -23.82 -25.05 19.47
CA MET A 192 -23.61 -24.12 18.38
C MET A 192 -23.38 -24.84 17.04
N GLN A 193 -22.60 -25.90 17.03
CA GLN A 193 -22.40 -26.75 15.86
C GLN A 193 -23.69 -27.48 15.44
N SER A 194 -24.57 -27.84 16.38
CA SER A 194 -25.86 -28.39 16.08
C SER A 194 -26.79 -27.42 15.37
N TYR A 195 -26.64 -26.11 15.66
CA TYR A 195 -27.30 -25.02 14.95
C TYR A 195 -26.60 -24.64 13.63
N GLY A 196 -25.41 -25.19 13.35
CA GLY A 196 -24.67 -24.93 12.11
C GLY A 196 -23.55 -23.90 12.20
N PHE A 197 -23.22 -23.41 13.41
CA PHE A 197 -22.17 -22.39 13.63
C PHE A 197 -20.89 -23.04 14.15
N GLU A 198 -19.77 -22.70 13.55
CA GLU A 198 -18.42 -23.17 13.92
C GLU A 198 -17.68 -22.13 14.80
N ALA A 199 -16.37 -22.32 15.06
CA ALA A 199 -15.64 -21.55 16.07
C ALA A 199 -15.43 -20.06 15.75
N GLY A 200 -15.43 -19.65 14.48
CA GLY A 200 -15.01 -18.33 14.02
C GLY A 200 -15.88 -17.12 14.40
N TRP A 201 -16.90 -17.32 15.23
CA TRP A 201 -17.83 -16.25 15.63
C TRP A 201 -17.37 -15.46 16.85
N GLY A 202 -16.46 -16.00 17.64
CA GLY A 202 -15.93 -15.36 18.84
C GLY A 202 -15.45 -16.38 19.86
N ARG A 203 -14.54 -15.95 20.73
CA ARG A 203 -13.99 -16.80 21.78
C ARG A 203 -14.94 -17.01 22.96
N THR A 204 -15.72 -15.98 23.28
CA THR A 204 -16.68 -15.98 24.40
C THR A 204 -18.11 -15.84 23.88
N THR A 205 -19.07 -16.29 24.69
CA THR A 205 -20.51 -16.17 24.37
C THR A 205 -20.92 -14.74 24.07
N GLN A 206 -20.36 -13.76 24.79
CA GLN A 206 -20.59 -12.35 24.51
C GLN A 206 -20.09 -11.96 23.11
N GLN A 207 -18.85 -12.31 22.74
CA GLN A 207 -18.28 -11.99 21.43
C GLN A 207 -19.03 -12.69 20.30
N MET A 208 -19.41 -13.96 20.50
CA MET A 208 -20.24 -14.70 19.53
C MET A 208 -21.59 -14.01 19.31
N LEU A 209 -22.28 -13.65 20.40
CA LEU A 209 -23.58 -12.98 20.33
C LEU A 209 -23.49 -11.62 19.60
N GLU A 210 -22.44 -10.83 19.88
CA GLU A 210 -22.22 -9.57 19.18
C GLU A 210 -21.99 -9.79 17.68
N THR A 211 -21.20 -10.79 17.30
CA THR A 211 -20.92 -11.08 15.88
C THR A 211 -22.17 -11.62 15.14
N LEU A 212 -22.98 -12.46 15.80
CA LEU A 212 -24.25 -12.95 15.24
C LEU A 212 -25.26 -11.82 15.08
N ARG A 213 -25.33 -10.87 16.03
CA ARG A 213 -26.18 -9.66 15.89
C ARG A 213 -25.76 -8.81 14.71
N LEU A 214 -24.47 -8.56 14.52
CA LEU A 214 -23.97 -7.85 13.34
C LEU A 214 -24.36 -8.56 12.02
N LEU A 215 -24.34 -9.89 12.01
CA LEU A 215 -24.85 -10.65 10.85
C LEU A 215 -26.35 -10.41 10.63
N SER A 216 -27.17 -10.42 11.71
CA SER A 216 -28.60 -10.12 11.62
C SER A 216 -28.82 -8.73 11.04
N ASP A 217 -28.11 -7.71 11.55
CA ASP A 217 -28.23 -6.33 11.10
C ASP A 217 -27.86 -6.21 9.59
N VAL A 218 -26.79 -6.87 9.15
CA VAL A 218 -26.38 -6.89 7.72
C VAL A 218 -27.41 -7.62 6.85
N LEU A 219 -28.05 -8.66 7.35
CA LEU A 219 -29.07 -9.41 6.60
C LEU A 219 -30.40 -8.66 6.51
N GLU A 220 -30.76 -7.91 7.54
CA GLU A 220 -32.03 -7.16 7.62
C GLU A 220 -31.94 -5.78 6.97
N ALA A 221 -30.90 -5.00 7.29
CA ALA A 221 -30.69 -3.62 6.84
C ALA A 221 -29.21 -3.38 6.55
N PRO A 222 -28.70 -3.85 5.40
CA PRO A 222 -27.30 -3.72 5.07
C PRO A 222 -26.91 -2.25 4.90
N ASP A 223 -25.97 -1.79 5.72
CA ASP A 223 -25.27 -0.52 5.56
C ASP A 223 -23.76 -0.74 5.55
N HIS A 224 -22.99 0.29 5.15
CA HIS A 224 -21.55 0.17 4.96
C HIS A 224 -20.77 0.02 6.27
N GLU A 225 -21.25 0.56 7.37
CA GLU A 225 -20.59 0.47 8.68
C GLU A 225 -20.81 -0.91 9.29
N ASN A 226 -22.04 -1.39 9.31
CA ASN A 226 -22.38 -2.73 9.82
C ASN A 226 -21.69 -3.81 9.01
N LEU A 227 -21.64 -3.68 7.68
CA LEU A 227 -20.92 -4.61 6.83
C LEU A 227 -19.40 -4.60 7.13
N ALA A 228 -18.79 -3.42 7.29
CA ALA A 228 -17.37 -3.31 7.62
C ALA A 228 -17.07 -3.89 9.01
N HIS A 229 -17.90 -3.62 10.01
CA HIS A 229 -17.77 -4.17 11.36
C HIS A 229 -17.91 -5.71 11.35
N PHE A 230 -18.90 -6.22 10.64
CA PHE A 230 -19.12 -7.65 10.51
C PHE A 230 -17.91 -8.34 9.83
N LEU A 231 -17.48 -7.85 8.66
CA LEU A 231 -16.34 -8.42 7.95
C LEU A 231 -15.04 -8.34 8.77
N GLY A 232 -14.86 -7.27 9.57
CA GLY A 232 -13.73 -7.14 10.50
C GLY A 232 -13.69 -8.20 11.60
N ARG A 233 -14.79 -8.88 11.87
CA ARG A 233 -14.88 -9.99 12.84
C ARG A 233 -14.70 -11.38 12.24
N ILE A 234 -14.65 -11.49 10.91
CA ILE A 234 -14.45 -12.79 10.24
C ILE A 234 -12.95 -13.13 10.21
N PRO A 235 -12.54 -14.34 10.62
CA PRO A 235 -11.14 -14.76 10.53
C PRO A 235 -10.75 -15.00 9.08
N MET A 236 -9.97 -14.12 8.47
CA MET A 236 -9.63 -14.18 7.05
C MET A 236 -8.13 -14.29 6.76
N ILE A 237 -7.28 -13.87 7.67
CA ILE A 237 -5.82 -13.79 7.42
C ILE A 237 -5.08 -14.67 8.41
N PHE A 238 -4.57 -15.80 7.93
CA PHE A 238 -3.79 -16.79 8.68
C PHE A 238 -2.32 -16.79 8.27
N SER A 239 -2.06 -16.38 7.03
CA SER A 239 -0.72 -16.37 6.45
C SER A 239 -0.50 -15.13 5.60
N LEU A 240 0.71 -14.58 5.68
CA LEU A 240 1.08 -13.33 5.02
C LEU A 240 2.47 -13.46 4.42
N VAL A 241 2.64 -12.92 3.20
CA VAL A 241 3.93 -12.85 2.52
C VAL A 241 4.29 -11.39 2.28
N ILE A 242 5.51 -11.03 2.67
CA ILE A 242 6.07 -9.69 2.44
C ILE A 242 7.22 -9.83 1.45
N LEU A 243 7.20 -9.06 0.37
CA LEU A 243 8.22 -9.09 -0.68
C LEU A 243 9.11 -7.85 -0.60
N SER A 244 10.42 -8.08 -0.56
CA SER A 244 11.46 -7.05 -0.53
C SER A 244 12.74 -7.58 -1.19
N PRO A 245 12.82 -7.66 -2.53
CA PRO A 245 13.88 -8.38 -3.24
C PRO A 245 15.25 -7.69 -3.22
N HIS A 246 15.32 -6.36 -3.20
CA HIS A 246 16.59 -5.64 -3.29
C HIS A 246 17.35 -5.56 -1.96
N GLY A 247 18.64 -5.29 -2.05
CA GLY A 247 19.51 -5.02 -0.92
C GLY A 247 19.91 -6.26 -0.11
N TYR A 248 20.57 -6.00 1.01
CA TYR A 248 20.87 -7.01 2.02
C TYR A 248 19.75 -7.02 3.04
N PHE A 249 18.97 -8.08 3.11
CA PHE A 249 17.87 -8.19 4.05
C PHE A 249 18.16 -9.23 5.14
N GLY A 250 18.31 -8.78 6.38
CA GLY A 250 18.61 -9.61 7.54
C GLY A 250 18.45 -8.85 8.84
N GLN A 251 18.54 -9.55 9.97
CA GLN A 251 18.31 -8.96 11.29
C GLN A 251 19.57 -8.28 11.87
N SER A 252 20.75 -8.68 11.42
CA SER A 252 22.02 -8.14 11.92
C SER A 252 23.05 -8.04 10.82
N GLY A 253 24.02 -7.11 10.97
CA GLY A 253 25.16 -6.98 10.05
C GLY A 253 24.84 -6.41 8.67
N VAL A 254 23.60 -5.99 8.41
CA VAL A 254 23.14 -5.52 7.10
C VAL A 254 23.06 -4.00 6.99
N LEU A 255 22.88 -3.28 8.08
CA LEU A 255 22.79 -1.82 8.06
C LEU A 255 24.11 -1.20 7.58
N GLY A 256 24.02 -0.26 6.66
CA GLY A 256 25.18 0.35 6.01
C GLY A 256 25.70 -0.42 4.78
N LYS A 257 25.16 -1.60 4.48
CA LYS A 257 25.41 -2.29 3.20
C LYS A 257 24.68 -1.57 2.06
N PRO A 258 25.13 -1.69 0.80
CA PRO A 258 24.47 -1.09 -0.35
C PRO A 258 22.98 -1.47 -0.45
N ASP A 259 22.15 -0.51 -0.87
CA ASP A 259 20.71 -0.65 -1.01
C ASP A 259 19.99 -1.19 0.25
N THR A 260 20.57 -0.95 1.43
CA THR A 260 20.05 -1.43 2.71
C THR A 260 19.87 -0.26 3.65
N GLY A 261 18.65 -0.01 4.08
CA GLY A 261 18.32 1.16 4.89
C GLY A 261 17.17 0.92 5.87
N GLY A 262 16.45 1.99 6.22
CA GLY A 262 15.33 1.99 7.14
C GLY A 262 14.21 0.99 6.79
N GLN A 263 14.09 0.60 5.53
CA GLN A 263 13.15 -0.40 5.04
C GLN A 263 13.28 -1.75 5.76
N VAL A 264 14.50 -2.24 5.98
CA VAL A 264 14.72 -3.53 6.66
C VAL A 264 14.19 -3.47 8.08
N ILE A 265 14.50 -2.38 8.80
CA ILE A 265 14.00 -2.16 10.16
C ILE A 265 12.48 -2.05 10.16
N TYR A 266 11.94 -1.25 9.23
CA TYR A 266 10.48 -1.06 9.09
C TYR A 266 9.76 -2.40 8.89
N ILE A 267 10.24 -3.24 7.96
CA ILE A 267 9.61 -4.54 7.67
C ILE A 267 9.76 -5.50 8.86
N LEU A 268 10.92 -5.56 9.51
CA LEU A 268 11.11 -6.43 10.66
C LEU A 268 10.22 -6.03 11.85
N ASP A 269 10.08 -4.73 12.11
CA ASP A 269 9.16 -4.23 13.14
C ASP A 269 7.70 -4.50 12.73
N GLN A 270 7.34 -4.25 11.47
CA GLN A 270 6.02 -4.56 10.93
C GLN A 270 5.63 -6.03 11.14
N VAL A 271 6.56 -6.95 10.86
CA VAL A 271 6.33 -8.40 11.03
C VAL A 271 6.00 -8.75 12.48
N LYS A 272 6.74 -8.21 13.44
CA LYS A 272 6.51 -8.48 14.88
C LYS A 272 5.11 -8.04 15.32
N TYR A 273 4.71 -6.83 14.91
CA TYR A 273 3.40 -6.29 15.27
C TYR A 273 2.26 -6.97 14.52
N LEU A 274 2.47 -7.32 13.25
CA LEU A 274 1.48 -8.06 12.46
C LEU A 274 1.25 -9.46 13.01
N GLU A 275 2.32 -10.20 13.35
CA GLU A 275 2.16 -11.54 13.94
C GLU A 275 1.37 -11.48 15.24
N LYS A 276 1.72 -10.54 16.12
CA LYS A 276 0.99 -10.32 17.36
C LYS A 276 -0.48 -9.98 17.12
N GLU A 277 -0.77 -9.02 16.27
CA GLU A 277 -2.14 -8.59 15.95
C GLU A 277 -2.95 -9.72 15.32
N MET A 278 -2.35 -10.45 14.37
CA MET A 278 -3.00 -11.62 13.74
C MET A 278 -3.32 -12.70 14.79
N HIS A 279 -2.37 -13.00 15.68
CA HIS A 279 -2.59 -13.94 16.78
C HIS A 279 -3.74 -13.47 17.69
N ASP A 280 -3.69 -12.23 18.15
CA ASP A 280 -4.69 -11.67 19.06
C ASP A 280 -6.09 -11.64 18.40
N ARG A 281 -6.18 -11.33 17.10
CA ARG A 281 -7.45 -11.39 16.35
C ARG A 281 -8.00 -12.80 16.24
N LEU A 282 -7.19 -13.75 15.77
CA LEU A 282 -7.61 -15.16 15.65
C LEU A 282 -8.05 -15.71 17.01
N TRP A 283 -7.30 -15.39 18.05
CA TRP A 283 -7.65 -15.78 19.41
C TRP A 283 -9.01 -15.23 19.87
N ASN A 284 -9.26 -13.93 19.64
CA ASN A 284 -10.54 -13.30 19.99
C ASN A 284 -11.71 -13.82 19.14
N GLN A 285 -11.43 -14.27 17.92
CA GLN A 285 -12.40 -14.92 17.03
C GLN A 285 -12.66 -16.40 17.37
N GLY A 286 -12.05 -16.93 18.45
CA GLY A 286 -12.21 -18.31 18.88
C GLY A 286 -11.38 -19.32 18.10
N ILE A 287 -10.42 -18.86 17.29
CA ILE A 287 -9.57 -19.70 16.46
C ILE A 287 -8.19 -19.86 17.11
N ASP A 288 -7.83 -21.09 17.40
CA ASP A 288 -6.51 -21.48 17.92
C ASP A 288 -5.58 -21.93 16.77
N ILE A 289 -5.14 -20.96 15.98
CA ILE A 289 -4.22 -21.14 14.84
C ILE A 289 -3.10 -20.13 14.99
N GLU A 290 -1.85 -20.61 14.97
CA GLU A 290 -0.68 -19.73 14.93
C GLU A 290 -0.52 -19.15 13.52
N PRO A 291 -0.52 -17.81 13.36
CA PRO A 291 -0.34 -17.19 12.06
C PRO A 291 1.08 -17.41 11.53
N GLN A 292 1.24 -17.34 10.21
CA GLN A 292 2.53 -17.50 9.52
C GLN A 292 2.86 -16.26 8.71
N ILE A 293 4.05 -15.71 8.89
CA ILE A 293 4.55 -14.58 8.09
C ILE A 293 5.86 -14.95 7.43
N LEU A 294 5.94 -14.80 6.11
CA LEU A 294 7.15 -15.00 5.34
C LEU A 294 7.63 -13.68 4.75
N VAL A 295 8.83 -13.25 5.08
CA VAL A 295 9.52 -12.17 4.38
C VAL A 295 10.38 -12.77 3.27
N THR A 296 9.96 -12.57 2.04
CA THR A 296 10.66 -13.13 0.87
C THR A 296 11.59 -12.09 0.28
N THR A 297 12.86 -12.40 0.23
CA THR A 297 13.93 -11.52 -0.23
C THR A 297 14.96 -12.28 -1.05
N ARG A 298 16.01 -11.61 -1.49
CA ARG A 298 17.07 -12.21 -2.29
C ARG A 298 18.07 -12.98 -1.45
N LEU A 299 18.46 -14.17 -1.92
CA LEU A 299 19.66 -14.91 -1.46
C LEU A 299 20.91 -14.33 -2.11
N ILE A 300 21.94 -14.04 -1.32
CA ILE A 300 23.24 -13.54 -1.77
C ILE A 300 24.33 -14.51 -1.28
N PRO A 301 24.71 -15.53 -2.06
CA PRO A 301 25.64 -16.56 -1.62
C PRO A 301 27.01 -16.04 -1.15
N GLU A 302 27.50 -14.94 -1.73
CA GLU A 302 28.78 -14.33 -1.34
C GLU A 302 28.69 -13.31 -0.19
N ALA A 303 27.53 -13.14 0.41
CA ALA A 303 27.34 -12.25 1.57
C ALA A 303 27.72 -12.93 2.91
N ARG A 304 28.93 -13.47 3.00
CA ARG A 304 29.40 -14.32 4.11
C ARG A 304 29.47 -13.65 5.48
N ASP A 305 29.49 -12.33 5.51
CA ASP A 305 29.52 -11.52 6.74
C ASP A 305 28.12 -11.16 7.28
N THR A 306 27.09 -11.70 6.65
CA THR A 306 25.68 -11.52 7.00
C THR A 306 24.92 -12.84 6.88
N ALA A 307 23.70 -12.90 7.43
CA ALA A 307 22.80 -14.05 7.23
C ALA A 307 22.17 -14.10 5.81
N CYS A 308 22.55 -13.19 4.89
CA CYS A 308 21.95 -13.13 3.54
C CYS A 308 22.38 -14.28 2.62
N ASP A 309 23.35 -15.09 3.03
CA ASP A 309 23.76 -16.36 2.40
C ASP A 309 22.93 -17.57 2.89
N GLN A 310 22.08 -17.40 3.92
CA GLN A 310 21.24 -18.47 4.46
C GLN A 310 19.87 -18.45 3.78
N PRO A 311 19.37 -19.58 3.23
CA PRO A 311 18.05 -19.62 2.58
C PRO A 311 16.87 -19.31 3.50
N LEU A 312 17.01 -19.66 4.78
CA LEU A 312 15.94 -19.53 5.77
C LEU A 312 16.48 -18.99 7.09
N GLU A 313 15.78 -18.00 7.68
CA GLU A 313 16.12 -17.40 8.96
C GLU A 313 14.86 -17.12 9.77
N SER A 314 14.82 -17.52 11.03
CA SER A 314 13.69 -17.18 11.93
C SER A 314 13.83 -15.75 12.42
N ILE A 315 12.72 -15.01 12.48
CA ILE A 315 12.72 -13.60 12.92
C ILE A 315 12.66 -13.55 14.46
N ALA A 316 13.63 -12.91 15.06
CA ALA A 316 13.70 -12.75 16.51
C ALA A 316 12.52 -11.91 17.04
N GLY A 317 11.96 -12.34 18.18
CA GLY A 317 10.79 -11.70 18.77
C GLY A 317 9.46 -12.07 18.13
N THR A 318 9.45 -13.07 17.24
CA THR A 318 8.25 -13.68 16.66
C THR A 318 8.18 -15.17 17.00
N ARG A 319 7.01 -15.77 16.85
CA ARG A 319 6.81 -17.22 17.07
C ARG A 319 7.00 -18.02 15.79
N ASN A 320 6.45 -17.51 14.67
CA ASN A 320 6.35 -18.28 13.42
C ASN A 320 6.64 -17.44 12.16
N ALA A 321 7.30 -16.29 12.30
CA ALA A 321 7.73 -15.51 11.18
C ALA A 321 9.16 -15.86 10.73
N LYS A 322 9.39 -15.89 9.40
CA LYS A 322 10.65 -16.29 8.80
C LYS A 322 11.04 -15.39 7.63
N ILE A 323 12.35 -15.20 7.45
CA ILE A 323 12.94 -14.67 6.22
C ILE A 323 13.23 -15.85 5.31
N VAL A 324 12.71 -15.81 4.10
CA VAL A 324 12.93 -16.80 3.04
C VAL A 324 13.72 -16.13 1.92
N ARG A 325 14.89 -16.63 1.60
CA ARG A 325 15.77 -16.04 0.58
C ARG A 325 15.81 -16.87 -0.67
N ILE A 326 15.53 -16.23 -1.79
CA ILE A 326 15.42 -16.82 -3.13
C ILE A 326 16.57 -16.30 -4.00
N PRO A 327 17.35 -17.17 -4.65
CA PRO A 327 18.46 -16.70 -5.48
C PRO A 327 17.98 -16.02 -6.75
N PHE A 328 18.67 -14.96 -7.17
CA PHE A 328 18.56 -14.49 -8.55
C PHE A 328 19.31 -15.42 -9.49
N ARG A 329 18.73 -15.65 -10.67
CA ARG A 329 19.32 -16.53 -11.70
C ARG A 329 19.45 -15.77 -13.01
N ASN A 330 20.56 -16.01 -13.70
CA ASN A 330 20.76 -15.54 -15.06
C ASN A 330 19.84 -16.32 -16.06
N PRO A 331 19.76 -15.92 -17.34
CA PRO A 331 18.98 -16.63 -18.34
C PRO A 331 19.35 -18.11 -18.53
N ALA A 332 20.60 -18.49 -18.23
CA ALA A 332 21.07 -19.89 -18.26
C ALA A 332 20.61 -20.69 -17.02
N GLY A 333 19.98 -20.04 -16.02
CA GLY A 333 19.51 -20.67 -14.79
C GLY A 333 20.54 -20.72 -13.67
N GLU A 334 21.76 -20.19 -13.88
CA GLU A 334 22.83 -20.16 -12.89
C GLU A 334 22.56 -19.09 -11.83
N ILE A 335 22.90 -19.40 -10.59
CA ILE A 335 22.72 -18.47 -9.46
C ILE A 335 23.74 -17.34 -9.57
N ILE A 336 23.27 -16.10 -9.38
CA ILE A 336 24.12 -14.92 -9.27
C ILE A 336 24.56 -14.79 -7.83
N PRO A 337 25.85 -15.06 -7.52
CA PRO A 337 26.31 -15.14 -6.15
C PRO A 337 26.56 -13.78 -5.49
N GLN A 338 26.87 -12.72 -6.30
CA GLN A 338 27.19 -11.40 -5.79
C GLN A 338 25.93 -10.55 -5.58
N TRP A 339 26.08 -9.50 -4.78
CA TRP A 339 25.09 -8.44 -4.69
C TRP A 339 24.91 -7.74 -6.06
N ILE A 340 23.69 -7.35 -6.38
CA ILE A 340 23.31 -6.53 -7.53
C ILE A 340 22.57 -5.29 -7.02
N SER A 341 22.92 -4.13 -7.56
CA SER A 341 22.20 -2.88 -7.26
C SER A 341 20.72 -2.99 -7.61
N ARG A 342 19.88 -2.31 -6.83
CA ARG A 342 18.43 -2.22 -7.06
C ARG A 342 18.08 -1.68 -8.46
N PHE A 343 18.98 -0.96 -9.10
CA PHE A 343 18.77 -0.44 -10.45
C PHE A 343 18.91 -1.51 -11.54
N HIS A 344 19.58 -2.61 -11.27
CA HIS A 344 19.90 -3.66 -12.24
C HIS A 344 19.19 -5.01 -12.00
N LEU A 345 18.23 -5.04 -11.05
CA LEU A 345 17.57 -6.30 -10.68
C LEU A 345 16.39 -6.70 -11.59
N TRP A 346 15.91 -5.76 -12.42
CA TRP A 346 14.69 -5.93 -13.22
C TRP A 346 14.64 -7.21 -14.07
N PRO A 347 15.72 -7.63 -14.76
CA PRO A 347 15.71 -8.85 -15.58
C PRO A 347 15.51 -10.13 -14.77
N TYR A 348 15.72 -10.09 -13.46
CA TYR A 348 15.71 -11.28 -12.60
C TYR A 348 14.39 -11.46 -11.84
N LEU A 349 13.53 -10.42 -11.78
CA LEU A 349 12.33 -10.41 -10.92
C LEU A 349 11.29 -11.45 -11.32
N GLU A 350 11.09 -11.68 -12.62
CA GLU A 350 10.13 -12.68 -13.08
C GLU A 350 10.54 -14.09 -12.60
N ARG A 351 11.80 -14.46 -12.84
CA ARG A 351 12.30 -15.76 -12.41
C ARG A 351 12.34 -15.89 -10.89
N PHE A 352 12.77 -14.85 -10.20
CA PHE A 352 12.71 -14.77 -8.74
C PHE A 352 11.29 -15.04 -8.23
N THR A 353 10.27 -14.44 -8.85
CA THR A 353 8.87 -14.63 -8.45
C THR A 353 8.39 -16.05 -8.63
N LEU A 354 8.81 -16.71 -9.75
CA LEU A 354 8.47 -18.11 -10.01
C LEU A 354 9.12 -19.08 -9.01
N ASP A 355 10.35 -18.81 -8.61
CA ASP A 355 11.05 -19.63 -7.64
C ASP A 355 10.52 -19.33 -6.21
N ALA A 356 10.20 -18.06 -5.90
CA ALA A 356 9.55 -17.66 -4.65
C ALA A 356 8.18 -18.32 -4.47
N GLU A 357 7.36 -18.40 -5.52
CA GLU A 357 6.06 -19.08 -5.49
C GLU A 357 6.18 -20.53 -4.95
N LYS A 358 7.14 -21.28 -5.47
CA LYS A 358 7.36 -22.69 -5.07
C LYS A 358 7.72 -22.79 -3.60
N GLU A 359 8.65 -21.99 -3.14
CA GLU A 359 9.12 -22.02 -1.74
C GLU A 359 8.02 -21.55 -0.79
N ILE A 360 7.29 -20.48 -1.13
CA ILE A 360 6.17 -19.99 -0.33
C ILE A 360 5.08 -21.07 -0.17
N LEU A 361 4.66 -21.68 -1.29
CA LEU A 361 3.66 -22.73 -1.25
C LEU A 361 4.11 -23.96 -0.45
N ALA A 362 5.40 -24.32 -0.56
CA ALA A 362 5.97 -25.44 0.19
C ALA A 362 6.01 -25.15 1.71
N ILE A 363 6.44 -23.96 2.12
CA ILE A 363 6.56 -23.58 3.54
C ILE A 363 5.20 -23.39 4.20
N LEU A 364 4.26 -22.71 3.52
CA LEU A 364 2.92 -22.43 4.04
C LEU A 364 1.97 -23.65 3.94
N GLY A 365 2.30 -24.60 3.08
CA GLY A 365 1.40 -25.73 2.75
C GLY A 365 0.18 -25.30 1.94
N GLY A 366 0.22 -24.12 1.31
CA GLY A 366 -0.87 -23.56 0.52
C GLY A 366 -0.60 -22.10 0.11
N ARG A 367 -1.62 -21.46 -0.46
CA ARG A 367 -1.55 -20.04 -0.84
C ARG A 367 -1.60 -19.16 0.40
N PRO A 368 -0.85 -18.05 0.44
CA PRO A 368 -1.01 -17.02 1.47
C PRO A 368 -2.38 -16.34 1.34
N ASP A 369 -2.83 -15.71 2.42
CA ASP A 369 -4.09 -14.95 2.43
C ASP A 369 -3.88 -13.49 1.98
N LEU A 370 -2.66 -12.96 2.15
CA LEU A 370 -2.30 -11.61 1.78
C LEU A 370 -0.83 -11.54 1.34
N ILE A 371 -0.58 -10.74 0.30
CA ILE A 371 0.78 -10.43 -0.18
C ILE A 371 1.01 -8.93 -0.03
N ILE A 372 2.12 -8.53 0.61
CA ILE A 372 2.55 -7.14 0.75
C ILE A 372 3.84 -6.94 -0.05
N GLY A 373 3.81 -6.06 -1.04
CA GLY A 373 5.01 -5.61 -1.74
C GLY A 373 5.61 -4.37 -1.08
N ASN A 374 6.93 -4.25 -1.16
CA ASN A 374 7.68 -3.10 -0.66
C ASN A 374 8.61 -2.56 -1.74
N TYR A 375 8.59 -1.26 -1.97
CA TYR A 375 9.28 -0.59 -3.07
C TYR A 375 8.82 -1.03 -4.47
N SER A 376 9.32 -0.39 -5.50
CA SER A 376 8.95 -0.67 -6.91
C SER A 376 9.16 -2.13 -7.30
N ASP A 377 10.30 -2.70 -6.93
CA ASP A 377 10.67 -4.09 -7.23
C ASP A 377 9.85 -5.12 -6.44
N GLY A 378 9.68 -4.91 -5.14
CA GLY A 378 8.85 -5.77 -4.31
C GLY A 378 7.37 -5.66 -4.64
N ASN A 379 6.88 -4.48 -5.00
CA ASN A 379 5.52 -4.26 -5.46
C ASN A 379 5.25 -4.93 -6.81
N LEU A 380 6.20 -4.88 -7.75
CA LEU A 380 6.08 -5.60 -9.02
C LEU A 380 6.10 -7.13 -8.80
N ALA A 381 7.03 -7.65 -7.99
CA ALA A 381 7.06 -9.05 -7.64
C ALA A 381 5.76 -9.51 -6.95
N ALA A 382 5.20 -8.67 -6.06
CA ALA A 382 3.90 -8.92 -5.43
C ALA A 382 2.78 -8.99 -6.47
N THR A 383 2.78 -8.12 -7.47
CA THR A 383 1.80 -8.14 -8.56
C THR A 383 1.87 -9.44 -9.36
N LEU A 384 3.07 -9.87 -9.73
CA LEU A 384 3.27 -11.11 -10.46
C LEU A 384 2.79 -12.32 -9.64
N LEU A 385 3.16 -12.39 -8.37
CA LEU A 385 2.80 -13.48 -7.46
C LEU A 385 1.29 -13.49 -7.17
N SER A 386 0.70 -12.34 -6.86
CA SER A 386 -0.72 -12.18 -6.57
C SER A 386 -1.61 -12.62 -7.73
N ARG A 387 -1.27 -12.23 -8.96
CA ARG A 387 -2.01 -12.65 -10.16
C ARG A 387 -1.95 -14.16 -10.38
N ARG A 388 -0.81 -14.79 -10.13
CA ARG A 388 -0.62 -16.25 -10.28
C ARG A 388 -1.37 -17.01 -9.21
N LEU A 389 -1.27 -16.58 -7.96
CA LEU A 389 -1.90 -17.24 -6.81
C LEU A 389 -3.35 -16.80 -6.59
N LYS A 390 -3.81 -15.72 -7.23
CA LYS A 390 -5.12 -15.08 -7.02
C LYS A 390 -5.34 -14.72 -5.55
N VAL A 391 -4.38 -13.98 -5.00
CA VAL A 391 -4.33 -13.55 -3.61
C VAL A 391 -4.37 -12.04 -3.55
N THR A 392 -5.01 -11.48 -2.54
CA THR A 392 -5.09 -10.04 -2.26
C THR A 392 -3.68 -9.42 -2.14
N GLN A 393 -3.49 -8.28 -2.79
CA GLN A 393 -2.23 -7.55 -2.83
C GLN A 393 -2.33 -6.20 -2.14
N CYS A 394 -1.37 -5.92 -1.27
CA CYS A 394 -1.09 -4.62 -0.70
C CYS A 394 0.25 -4.08 -1.20
N ASN A 395 0.31 -2.80 -1.51
CA ASN A 395 1.56 -2.13 -1.89
C ASN A 395 1.97 -1.10 -0.84
N ILE A 396 3.28 -1.04 -0.56
CA ILE A 396 3.93 0.02 0.21
C ILE A 396 5.07 0.55 -0.66
N ALA A 397 4.98 1.79 -1.12
CA ALA A 397 5.98 2.33 -2.05
C ALA A 397 7.29 2.72 -1.36
N HIS A 398 7.25 3.22 -0.12
CA HIS A 398 8.33 3.88 0.61
C HIS A 398 8.88 5.13 -0.10
N ALA A 399 9.20 5.02 -1.39
CA ALA A 399 9.58 6.12 -2.27
C ALA A 399 9.17 5.81 -3.70
N LEU A 400 8.60 6.79 -4.39
CA LEU A 400 8.23 6.74 -5.80
C LEU A 400 9.21 7.56 -6.62
N GLU A 401 9.75 6.96 -7.68
CA GLU A 401 10.86 7.57 -8.43
C GLU A 401 10.41 8.71 -9.36
N LYS A 402 9.13 8.73 -9.77
CA LYS A 402 8.61 9.72 -10.72
C LYS A 402 8.85 11.18 -10.29
N THR A 403 8.74 11.49 -9.00
CA THR A 403 8.94 12.84 -8.48
C THR A 403 10.39 13.32 -8.60
N LYS A 404 11.34 12.42 -8.84
CA LYS A 404 12.75 12.77 -8.99
C LYS A 404 13.06 13.44 -10.31
N TYR A 405 12.30 13.17 -11.36
CA TYR A 405 12.51 13.78 -12.67
C TYR A 405 11.33 14.65 -13.15
N LEU A 406 10.13 14.43 -12.61
CA LEU A 406 8.98 15.28 -12.88
C LEU A 406 9.07 16.51 -12.00
N TYR A 407 8.98 17.71 -12.57
CA TYR A 407 9.13 18.99 -11.88
C TYR A 407 10.51 19.22 -11.23
N SER A 408 11.57 18.67 -11.83
CA SER A 408 12.95 18.81 -11.39
C SER A 408 13.91 18.97 -12.57
N ASP A 409 15.15 19.35 -12.29
CA ASP A 409 16.22 19.47 -13.29
C ASP A 409 16.76 18.13 -13.76
N LEU A 410 16.37 17.03 -13.12
CA LEU A 410 16.84 15.72 -13.49
C LEU A 410 16.13 15.23 -14.75
N TYR A 411 16.88 15.11 -15.83
CA TYR A 411 16.42 14.48 -17.06
C TYR A 411 16.67 12.98 -16.97
N TRP A 412 15.62 12.22 -16.80
CA TRP A 412 15.71 10.79 -16.54
C TRP A 412 16.35 10.01 -17.70
N GLU A 413 16.10 10.38 -18.96
CA GLU A 413 16.67 9.70 -20.12
C GLU A 413 18.20 9.75 -20.16
N THR A 414 18.83 10.85 -19.76
CA THR A 414 20.29 10.95 -19.70
C THR A 414 20.90 10.04 -18.63
N ASN A 415 20.10 9.58 -17.69
CA ASN A 415 20.49 8.73 -16.58
C ASN A 415 19.90 7.31 -16.68
N GLU A 416 19.14 7.02 -17.76
CA GLU A 416 18.40 5.77 -17.92
C GLU A 416 19.33 4.55 -17.93
N GLU A 417 20.47 4.62 -18.60
CA GLU A 417 21.42 3.51 -18.68
C GLU A 417 21.94 3.09 -17.30
N GLN A 418 22.09 4.04 -16.38
CA GLN A 418 22.62 3.79 -15.05
C GLN A 418 21.53 3.45 -14.02
N TYR A 419 20.38 4.12 -14.08
CA TYR A 419 19.36 4.08 -13.01
C TYR A 419 18.08 3.37 -13.41
N HIS A 420 17.84 3.11 -14.69
CA HIS A 420 16.64 2.44 -15.21
C HIS A 420 15.32 3.05 -14.66
N PHE A 421 15.20 4.37 -14.72
CA PHE A 421 14.01 5.10 -14.24
C PHE A 421 12.73 4.65 -14.94
N SER A 422 12.79 4.36 -16.25
CA SER A 422 11.65 3.85 -17.01
C SER A 422 11.13 2.54 -16.44
N SER A 423 12.03 1.63 -16.08
CA SER A 423 11.68 0.33 -15.46
C SER A 423 11.05 0.53 -14.09
N GLN A 424 11.61 1.40 -13.25
CA GLN A 424 11.07 1.72 -11.92
C GLN A 424 9.69 2.36 -12.03
N PHE A 425 9.55 3.38 -12.89
CA PHE A 425 8.28 4.07 -13.10
C PHE A 425 7.20 3.12 -13.64
N THR A 426 7.54 2.27 -14.61
CA THR A 426 6.62 1.28 -15.17
C THR A 426 6.21 0.24 -14.13
N ALA A 427 7.16 -0.22 -13.29
CA ALA A 427 6.89 -1.12 -12.19
C ALA A 427 5.90 -0.50 -11.18
N ASP A 428 6.11 0.77 -10.80
CA ASP A 428 5.21 1.51 -9.92
C ASP A 428 3.80 1.61 -10.51
N LEU A 429 3.66 1.99 -11.80
CA LEU A 429 2.36 2.07 -12.48
C LEU A 429 1.64 0.72 -12.51
N ILE A 430 2.34 -0.35 -12.91
CA ILE A 430 1.77 -1.70 -12.96
C ILE A 430 1.29 -2.11 -11.57
N ALA A 431 2.13 -1.93 -10.56
CA ALA A 431 1.85 -2.38 -9.22
C ALA A 431 0.72 -1.58 -8.57
N MET A 432 0.70 -0.24 -8.70
CA MET A 432 -0.37 0.61 -8.16
C MET A 432 -1.72 0.30 -8.79
N ASN A 433 -1.76 0.04 -10.11
CA ASN A 433 -3.01 -0.31 -10.79
C ASN A 433 -3.48 -1.74 -10.50
N ALA A 434 -2.57 -2.64 -10.13
CA ALA A 434 -2.89 -4.03 -9.83
C ALA A 434 -3.25 -4.26 -8.35
N ALA A 435 -2.75 -3.43 -7.43
CA ALA A 435 -2.95 -3.61 -6.00
C ALA A 435 -4.43 -3.50 -5.60
N ASP A 436 -4.85 -4.35 -4.69
CA ASP A 436 -6.17 -4.25 -4.06
C ASP A 436 -6.25 -3.05 -3.12
N PHE A 437 -5.13 -2.70 -2.46
CA PHE A 437 -4.98 -1.48 -1.68
C PHE A 437 -3.52 -1.07 -1.52
N ILE A 438 -3.31 0.21 -1.19
CA ILE A 438 -2.00 0.83 -1.05
C ILE A 438 -1.90 1.48 0.33
N LEU A 439 -0.77 1.34 0.99
CA LEU A 439 -0.49 1.97 2.28
C LEU A 439 0.56 3.07 2.12
N ALA A 440 0.29 4.23 2.69
CA ALA A 440 1.22 5.34 2.83
C ALA A 440 1.26 5.81 4.29
N SER A 441 2.40 6.34 4.74
CA SER A 441 2.60 6.70 6.15
C SER A 441 2.08 8.08 6.49
N THR A 442 2.25 9.05 5.59
CA THR A 442 1.90 10.43 5.85
C THR A 442 1.00 11.01 4.76
N TYR A 443 0.26 12.05 5.15
CA TYR A 443 -0.53 12.82 4.20
C TYR A 443 0.36 13.55 3.18
N GLN A 444 1.51 14.06 3.64
CA GLN A 444 2.48 14.75 2.80
C GLN A 444 3.09 13.83 1.74
N GLU A 445 3.29 12.55 2.05
CA GLU A 445 3.70 11.54 1.07
C GLU A 445 2.64 11.38 -0.03
N ILE A 446 1.37 11.41 0.34
CA ILE A 446 0.25 11.22 -0.60
C ILE A 446 0.08 12.46 -1.48
N ALA A 447 -0.25 13.59 -0.89
CA ALA A 447 -0.69 14.81 -1.59
C ALA A 447 0.27 16.01 -1.40
N GLY A 448 1.37 15.82 -0.68
CA GLY A 448 2.36 16.86 -0.45
C GLY A 448 1.89 17.99 0.45
N THR A 449 2.50 19.16 0.24
CA THR A 449 2.22 20.42 0.96
C THR A 449 1.92 21.51 -0.06
N PRO A 450 1.53 22.72 0.37
CA PRO A 450 1.46 23.87 -0.54
C PRO A 450 2.77 24.18 -1.28
N TYR A 451 3.90 23.75 -0.72
CA TYR A 451 5.25 24.05 -1.24
C TYR A 451 5.95 22.89 -1.93
N SER A 452 5.47 21.65 -1.74
CA SER A 452 6.06 20.45 -2.32
C SER A 452 5.00 19.48 -2.82
N VAL A 453 5.27 18.85 -3.96
CA VAL A 453 4.39 17.84 -4.57
C VAL A 453 4.50 16.52 -3.81
N GLY A 454 3.38 15.87 -3.52
CA GLY A 454 3.35 14.53 -2.92
C GLY A 454 3.75 13.46 -3.93
N GLN A 455 4.26 12.35 -3.43
CA GLN A 455 4.74 11.26 -4.28
C GLN A 455 3.59 10.68 -5.12
N TYR A 456 2.45 10.35 -4.51
CA TYR A 456 1.29 9.81 -5.22
C TYR A 456 0.57 10.86 -6.06
N GLU A 457 0.60 12.13 -5.63
CA GLU A 457 0.02 13.25 -6.37
C GLU A 457 0.65 13.41 -7.77
N SER A 458 1.93 13.04 -7.92
CA SER A 458 2.62 13.11 -9.21
C SER A 458 2.05 12.17 -10.27
N TYR A 459 1.24 11.19 -9.87
CA TYR A 459 0.53 10.27 -10.76
C TYR A 459 -0.89 10.77 -11.02
N VAL A 460 -1.02 11.89 -11.70
CA VAL A 460 -2.31 12.58 -11.93
C VAL A 460 -3.34 11.77 -12.71
N THR A 461 -2.91 10.74 -13.43
CA THR A 461 -3.78 9.81 -14.16
C THR A 461 -4.20 8.61 -13.31
N PHE A 462 -3.66 8.48 -12.10
CA PHE A 462 -3.94 7.38 -11.21
C PHE A 462 -5.14 7.72 -10.31
N THR A 463 -6.15 6.87 -10.31
CA THR A 463 -7.25 6.94 -9.34
C THR A 463 -6.85 6.19 -8.08
N MET A 464 -7.02 6.83 -6.92
CA MET A 464 -6.55 6.30 -5.64
C MET A 464 -7.69 5.89 -4.70
N PRO A 465 -8.66 5.06 -5.13
CA PRO A 465 -9.82 4.72 -4.30
C PRO A 465 -9.45 3.83 -3.10
N ARG A 466 -8.27 3.20 -3.15
CA ARG A 466 -7.80 2.20 -2.18
C ARG A 466 -6.48 2.61 -1.53
N LEU A 467 -6.19 3.90 -1.49
CA LEU A 467 -5.00 4.43 -0.83
C LEU A 467 -5.35 4.81 0.61
N TYR A 468 -4.68 4.16 1.55
CA TYR A 468 -4.86 4.37 2.98
C TYR A 468 -3.65 5.04 3.59
N ARG A 469 -3.90 5.99 4.48
CA ARG A 469 -2.88 6.51 5.36
C ARG A 469 -2.85 5.68 6.66
N VAL A 470 -1.73 5.02 6.91
CA VAL A 470 -1.45 4.33 8.16
C VAL A 470 -0.29 5.06 8.84
N ILE A 471 -0.57 5.71 9.96
CA ILE A 471 0.45 6.45 10.72
C ILE A 471 1.43 5.44 11.32
N ASN A 472 2.72 5.62 11.03
CA ASN A 472 3.76 4.81 11.63
C ASN A 472 3.84 5.08 13.14
N GLY A 473 3.82 4.02 13.92
CA GLY A 473 4.11 4.08 15.34
C GLY A 473 5.62 4.15 15.59
N ILE A 474 5.99 4.69 16.74
CA ILE A 474 7.36 4.69 17.24
C ILE A 474 7.36 3.96 18.56
N ASN A 475 8.23 2.94 18.70
CA ASN A 475 8.51 2.36 19.99
C ASN A 475 9.50 3.27 20.75
N VAL A 476 8.98 4.12 21.61
CA VAL A 476 9.80 5.08 22.38
C VAL A 476 10.80 4.41 23.32
N PHE A 477 10.63 3.12 23.60
CA PHE A 477 11.55 2.33 24.44
C PHE A 477 12.64 1.64 23.62
N ASP A 478 12.58 1.70 22.28
CA ASP A 478 13.63 1.13 21.43
C ASP A 478 14.93 1.93 21.60
N PRO A 479 16.06 1.28 21.88
CA PRO A 479 17.34 1.96 22.05
C PRO A 479 17.74 2.89 20.91
N LYS A 480 17.30 2.64 19.68
CA LYS A 480 17.57 3.50 18.52
C LYS A 480 17.03 4.92 18.69
N PHE A 481 15.96 5.13 19.46
CA PHE A 481 15.39 6.44 19.77
C PHE A 481 16.00 7.11 21.00
N ASN A 482 16.84 6.39 21.74
CA ASN A 482 17.56 6.89 22.92
C ASN A 482 19.01 7.28 22.60
N ILE A 483 19.42 7.23 21.32
CA ILE A 483 20.72 7.66 20.85
C ILE A 483 20.68 9.17 20.66
N VAL A 484 21.54 9.86 21.39
CA VAL A 484 21.73 11.32 21.27
C VAL A 484 23.03 11.64 20.52
N SER A 485 23.06 12.75 19.80
CA SER A 485 24.29 13.20 19.13
C SER A 485 25.35 13.61 20.16
N PRO A 486 26.66 13.43 19.85
CA PRO A 486 27.73 13.97 20.68
C PRO A 486 27.53 15.48 20.90
N GLY A 487 27.60 15.92 22.14
CA GLY A 487 27.36 17.31 22.52
C GLY A 487 25.90 17.69 22.74
N ALA A 488 24.95 16.75 22.63
CA ALA A 488 23.58 16.99 23.04
C ALA A 488 23.49 17.20 24.56
N ASP A 489 22.61 18.12 24.97
CA ASP A 489 22.40 18.43 26.37
C ASP A 489 21.79 17.23 27.12
N PRO A 490 22.47 16.64 28.10
CA PRO A 490 21.99 15.47 28.85
C PRO A 490 20.75 15.74 29.70
N ASP A 491 20.39 17.00 29.94
CA ASP A 491 19.17 17.36 30.66
C ASP A 491 17.94 17.38 29.75
N VAL A 492 18.17 17.52 28.44
CA VAL A 492 17.13 17.49 27.39
C VAL A 492 17.05 16.12 26.72
N TYR A 493 18.21 15.54 26.39
CA TYR A 493 18.33 14.27 25.71
C TYR A 493 18.93 13.21 26.64
N PHE A 494 18.13 12.35 27.18
CA PHE A 494 18.58 11.29 28.11
C PHE A 494 17.98 9.94 27.72
N PRO A 495 18.67 8.84 27.98
CA PRO A 495 18.09 7.51 27.86
C PRO A 495 16.87 7.40 28.76
N TYR A 496 15.80 6.78 28.25
CA TYR A 496 14.61 6.54 29.04
C TYR A 496 14.97 5.76 30.29
N THR A 497 14.59 6.32 31.43
CA THR A 497 14.75 5.67 32.74
C THR A 497 13.43 5.81 33.49
N ASP A 498 13.07 4.82 34.30
CA ASP A 498 11.87 4.85 35.16
C ASP A 498 11.93 5.92 36.25
N THR A 499 12.93 6.78 36.23
CA THR A 499 13.13 7.81 37.26
C THR A 499 12.30 9.06 36.94
N PRO A 500 11.22 9.36 37.69
CA PRO A 500 10.28 10.45 37.38
C PRO A 500 10.88 11.87 37.34
N ARG A 501 12.11 12.04 37.81
CA ARG A 501 12.78 13.35 37.90
C ARG A 501 13.25 13.94 36.57
N ARG A 502 13.35 13.13 35.52
CA ARG A 502 13.81 13.55 34.19
C ARG A 502 12.69 13.75 33.13
N LEU A 503 11.44 13.52 33.55
CA LEU A 503 10.27 13.68 32.68
C LEU A 503 9.60 15.05 32.83
N LYS A 504 10.29 16.06 33.39
CA LYS A 504 9.74 17.42 33.52
C LYS A 504 10.18 18.30 32.36
#